data_51afe0d74acf759b1dff7022abd8e309
#
_entry.id   51afe0d74acf759b1dff7022abd8e309
#
_cell.length_a   1.000
_cell.length_b   1.000
_cell.length_c   1.000
_cell.angle_alpha   90.00
_cell.angle_beta   90.00
_cell.angle_gamma   90.00
#
_symmetry.space_group_name_H-M   'P 1'
#
loop_
_entity.id
_entity.type
_entity.pdbx_description
1 polymer ?
#
loop_
_entity_poly.entity_id
_entity_poly.type
_entity_poly.pdbx_seq_one_letter_code
_entity_poly.pdbx_strand_id
1 'polypeptide(L)'
;MQKVFFIISLLVGATITSAQDIQYKIVYDLSSSDTAVQATVLRQFNNVLKATPDAQLEVVCHGQAIYMLVKNKIYFEEKMNELKIRGNVSFKVCANSMKRNNVDKSELISLA
;
A
#
# COMPACT_ATOMS: atom_id res chain seq x y z
N MET A 1 13.02 -2.57 73.96
CA MET A 1 12.52 -1.72 72.85
C MET A 1 12.78 -2.43 71.55
N GLN A 2 11.76 -3.03 70.96
CA GLN A 2 11.87 -3.63 69.64
C GLN A 2 11.56 -2.58 68.62
N LYS A 3 12.56 -2.29 67.75
CA LYS A 3 12.33 -1.45 66.55
C LYS A 3 11.78 -2.33 65.45
N VAL A 4 10.52 -2.17 65.16
CA VAL A 4 9.89 -2.80 64.01
C VAL A 4 10.29 -2.01 62.76
N PHE A 5 11.15 -2.58 61.91
CA PHE A 5 11.43 -2.05 60.60
C PHE A 5 10.34 -2.50 59.64
N PHE A 6 9.47 -1.57 59.25
CA PHE A 6 8.56 -1.77 58.13
C PHE A 6 9.37 -1.63 56.84
N ILE A 7 9.67 -2.74 56.19
CA ILE A 7 10.19 -2.75 54.82
C ILE A 7 8.98 -2.58 53.90
N ILE A 8 8.77 -1.38 53.43
CA ILE A 8 7.84 -1.10 52.31
C ILE A 8 8.49 -1.60 51.04
N SER A 9 8.12 -2.80 50.61
CA SER A 9 8.49 -3.34 49.31
C SER A 9 7.71 -2.57 48.23
N LEU A 10 8.37 -1.63 47.60
CA LEU A 10 7.83 -0.90 46.45
C LEU A 10 7.84 -1.85 45.23
N LEU A 11 6.70 -2.49 44.99
CA LEU A 11 6.50 -3.27 43.77
C LEU A 11 6.39 -2.27 42.60
N VAL A 12 7.51 -2.03 41.90
CA VAL A 12 7.50 -1.34 40.64
C VAL A 12 6.95 -2.30 39.62
N GLY A 13 5.66 -2.23 39.36
CA GLY A 13 5.02 -2.95 38.27
C GLY A 13 5.51 -2.35 36.97
N ALA A 14 6.44 -3.03 36.29
CA ALA A 14 6.80 -2.72 34.91
C ALA A 14 5.59 -3.05 34.04
N THR A 15 4.82 -2.03 33.64
CA THR A 15 3.82 -2.18 32.61
C THR A 15 4.56 -2.33 31.29
N ILE A 16 4.64 -3.56 30.79
CA ILE A 16 5.11 -3.81 29.43
C ILE A 16 4.00 -3.31 28.51
N THR A 17 4.12 -2.08 28.03
CA THR A 17 3.31 -1.60 26.92
C THR A 17 3.86 -2.27 25.67
N SER A 18 3.18 -3.32 25.20
CA SER A 18 3.45 -3.85 23.87
C SER A 18 3.04 -2.79 22.84
N ALA A 19 4.02 -2.19 22.17
CA ALA A 19 3.76 -1.37 21.01
C ALA A 19 3.09 -2.27 19.96
N GLN A 20 1.81 -1.99 19.64
CA GLN A 20 1.17 -2.65 18.51
C GLN A 20 1.87 -2.20 17.24
N ASP A 21 2.42 -3.14 16.47
CA ASP A 21 2.90 -2.88 15.12
C ASP A 21 1.71 -2.47 14.28
N ILE A 22 1.60 -1.17 14.00
CA ILE A 22 0.54 -0.64 13.14
C ILE A 22 0.96 -0.93 11.71
N GLN A 23 0.28 -1.91 11.08
CA GLN A 23 0.43 -2.16 9.67
C GLN A 23 -0.44 -1.20 8.88
N TYR A 24 0.18 -0.35 8.06
CA TYR A 24 -0.54 0.55 7.19
C TYR A 24 -1.04 -0.18 5.95
N LYS A 25 -2.34 -0.02 5.67
CA LYS A 25 -3.00 -0.50 4.45
C LYS A 25 -3.60 0.71 3.76
N ILE A 26 -3.16 0.98 2.54
CA ILE A 26 -3.62 2.11 1.75
C ILE A 26 -4.17 1.59 0.44
N VAL A 27 -5.41 1.94 0.14
CA VAL A 27 -6.05 1.72 -1.15
C VAL A 27 -6.21 3.07 -1.84
N TYR A 28 -5.64 3.19 -3.03
CA TYR A 28 -5.77 4.37 -3.87
C TYR A 28 -6.70 4.09 -5.03
N ASP A 29 -7.79 4.86 -5.09
CA ASP A 29 -8.77 4.78 -6.17
C ASP A 29 -8.36 5.74 -7.29
N LEU A 30 -7.95 5.20 -8.44
CA LEU A 30 -7.42 5.94 -9.57
C LEU A 30 -8.35 5.87 -10.77
N SER A 31 -8.87 7.01 -11.20
CA SER A 31 -9.76 7.12 -12.36
C SER A 31 -9.19 7.93 -13.52
N SER A 32 -8.12 8.67 -13.28
CA SER A 32 -7.56 9.61 -14.26
C SER A 32 -6.73 8.91 -15.34
N SER A 33 -6.92 9.34 -16.59
CA SER A 33 -6.04 9.00 -17.71
C SER A 33 -4.80 9.89 -17.82
N ASP A 34 -4.72 10.94 -16.99
CA ASP A 34 -3.59 11.87 -16.98
C ASP A 34 -2.34 11.18 -16.43
N THR A 35 -1.30 11.09 -17.26
CA THR A 35 -0.03 10.45 -16.90
C THR A 35 0.68 11.17 -15.75
N ALA A 36 0.49 12.47 -15.58
CA ALA A 36 1.05 13.22 -14.46
C ALA A 36 0.41 12.81 -13.13
N VAL A 37 -0.90 12.57 -13.13
CA VAL A 37 -1.63 12.07 -11.96
C VAL A 37 -1.18 10.64 -11.63
N GLN A 38 -1.09 9.78 -12.63
CA GLN A 38 -0.63 8.39 -12.47
C GLN A 38 0.80 8.33 -11.92
N ALA A 39 1.71 9.14 -12.48
CA ALA A 39 3.08 9.24 -11.99
C ALA A 39 3.14 9.71 -10.52
N THR A 40 2.25 10.61 -10.13
CA THR A 40 2.16 11.11 -8.75
C THR A 40 1.78 10.00 -7.79
N VAL A 41 0.82 9.15 -8.13
CA VAL A 41 0.42 8.00 -7.30
C VAL A 41 1.60 7.06 -7.07
N LEU A 42 2.33 6.71 -8.13
CA LEU A 42 3.50 5.83 -8.03
C LEU A 42 4.61 6.45 -7.19
N ARG A 43 4.82 7.75 -7.31
CA ARG A 43 5.80 8.48 -6.49
C ARG A 43 5.39 8.49 -5.01
N GLN A 44 4.11 8.69 -4.72
CA GLN A 44 3.59 8.65 -3.34
C GLN A 44 3.78 7.27 -2.73
N PHE A 45 3.50 6.20 -3.47
CA PHE A 45 3.73 4.83 -3.01
C PHE A 45 5.21 4.58 -2.71
N ASN A 46 6.10 5.05 -3.58
CA ASN A 46 7.54 4.97 -3.34
C ASN A 46 7.94 5.67 -2.04
N ASN A 47 7.37 6.84 -1.76
CA ASN A 47 7.66 7.59 -0.53
C ASN A 47 7.11 6.89 0.71
N VAL A 48 5.90 6.32 0.63
CA VAL A 48 5.33 5.53 1.73
C VAL A 48 6.21 4.33 2.04
N LEU A 49 6.65 3.58 1.03
CA LEU A 49 7.52 2.41 1.23
C LEU A 49 8.90 2.77 1.78
N LYS A 50 9.42 3.97 1.49
CA LYS A 50 10.65 4.46 2.11
C LYS A 50 10.48 4.73 3.61
N ALA A 51 9.33 5.28 3.99
CA ALA A 51 9.02 5.61 5.38
C ALA A 51 8.51 4.38 6.16
N THR A 52 7.76 3.50 5.51
CA THR A 52 7.11 2.33 6.12
C THR A 52 7.21 1.14 5.15
N PRO A 53 8.34 0.41 5.19
CA PRO A 53 8.62 -0.65 4.20
C PRO A 53 7.62 -1.83 4.21
N ASP A 54 6.93 -2.05 5.30
CA ASP A 54 5.93 -3.12 5.49
C ASP A 54 4.49 -2.69 5.17
N ALA A 55 4.29 -1.45 4.71
CA ALA A 55 2.98 -0.97 4.29
C ALA A 55 2.41 -1.82 3.15
N GLN A 56 1.10 -2.09 3.21
CA GLN A 56 0.35 -2.72 2.11
C GLN A 56 -0.32 -1.63 1.28
N LEU A 57 0.01 -1.59 0.01
CA LEU A 57 -0.47 -0.57 -0.91
C LEU A 57 -1.22 -1.22 -2.07
N GLU A 58 -2.36 -0.66 -2.43
CA GLU A 58 -3.15 -1.11 -3.56
C GLU A 58 -3.63 0.07 -4.40
N VAL A 59 -3.44 -0.01 -5.71
CA VAL A 59 -4.07 0.90 -6.66
C VAL A 59 -5.23 0.15 -7.32
N VAL A 60 -6.42 0.71 -7.26
CA VAL A 60 -7.59 0.25 -8.00
C VAL A 60 -7.82 1.21 -9.15
N CYS A 61 -7.57 0.74 -10.37
CA CYS A 61 -7.80 1.50 -11.59
C CYS A 61 -9.22 1.30 -12.10
N HIS A 62 -9.94 2.38 -12.31
CA HIS A 62 -11.26 2.35 -12.93
C HIS A 62 -11.42 3.48 -13.96
N GLY A 63 -12.53 3.48 -14.72
CA GLY A 63 -12.72 4.42 -15.81
C GLY A 63 -11.55 4.35 -16.79
N GLN A 64 -11.04 5.49 -17.19
CA GLN A 64 -9.93 5.57 -18.16
C GLN A 64 -8.56 5.19 -17.55
N ALA A 65 -8.44 5.14 -16.24
CA ALA A 65 -7.19 4.69 -15.60
C ALA A 65 -6.88 3.20 -15.83
N ILE A 66 -7.84 2.40 -16.26
CA ILE A 66 -7.61 0.97 -16.58
C ILE A 66 -6.51 0.78 -17.62
N TYR A 67 -6.34 1.74 -18.52
CA TYR A 67 -5.31 1.68 -19.58
C TYR A 67 -3.87 1.77 -19.05
N MET A 68 -3.70 2.17 -17.81
CA MET A 68 -2.41 2.08 -17.12
C MET A 68 -1.91 0.62 -16.99
N LEU A 69 -2.83 -0.35 -17.04
CA LEU A 69 -2.56 -1.78 -16.87
C LEU A 69 -2.83 -2.61 -18.14
N VAL A 70 -3.15 -1.96 -19.26
CA VAL A 70 -3.38 -2.62 -20.54
C VAL A 70 -2.07 -2.74 -21.32
N LYS A 71 -1.79 -3.94 -21.84
CA LYS A 71 -0.64 -4.19 -22.74
C LYS A 71 -0.62 -3.19 -23.90
N ASN A 72 0.56 -2.80 -24.36
CA ASN A 72 0.79 -1.84 -25.44
C ASN A 72 0.39 -0.38 -25.16
N LYS A 73 -0.15 -0.09 -23.98
CA LYS A 73 -0.45 1.28 -23.52
C LYS A 73 0.31 1.67 -22.25
N ILE A 74 1.28 0.87 -21.89
CA ILE A 74 1.97 0.96 -20.61
C ILE A 74 3.03 2.04 -20.65
N TYR A 75 2.82 3.05 -19.83
CA TYR A 75 3.78 4.13 -19.64
C TYR A 75 4.69 3.91 -18.43
N PHE A 76 4.24 3.13 -17.44
CA PHE A 76 4.88 3.02 -16.12
C PHE A 76 5.20 1.59 -15.69
N GLU A 77 5.25 0.64 -16.61
CA GLU A 77 5.43 -0.79 -16.27
C GLU A 77 6.67 -1.03 -15.42
N GLU A 78 7.79 -0.43 -15.79
CA GLU A 78 9.05 -0.56 -15.07
C GLU A 78 8.92 -0.07 -13.61
N LYS A 79 8.35 1.13 -13.41
CA LYS A 79 8.12 1.68 -12.07
C LYS A 79 7.15 0.85 -11.24
N MET A 80 6.11 0.31 -11.85
CA MET A 80 5.17 -0.58 -11.19
C MET A 80 5.85 -1.89 -10.77
N ASN A 81 6.70 -2.46 -11.62
CA ASN A 81 7.51 -3.64 -11.30
C ASN A 81 8.45 -3.38 -10.12
N GLU A 82 9.16 -2.25 -10.14
CA GLU A 82 10.04 -1.84 -9.04
C GLU A 82 9.29 -1.77 -7.70
N LEU A 83 8.10 -1.18 -7.69
CA LEU A 83 7.27 -1.07 -6.48
C LEU A 83 6.83 -2.45 -5.98
N LYS A 84 6.43 -3.36 -6.87
CA LYS A 84 6.06 -4.73 -6.49
C LYS A 84 7.21 -5.52 -5.89
N ILE A 85 8.42 -5.34 -6.41
CA ILE A 85 9.63 -5.99 -5.88
C ILE A 85 9.99 -5.44 -4.50
N ARG A 86 9.79 -4.13 -4.27
CA ARG A 86 10.18 -3.47 -3.04
C ARG A 86 9.23 -3.66 -1.87
N GLY A 87 7.96 -3.96 -2.13
CA GLY A 87 6.97 -4.01 -1.07
C GLY A 87 5.69 -4.75 -1.45
N ASN A 88 4.72 -4.74 -0.53
CA ASN A 88 3.40 -5.30 -0.72
C ASN A 88 2.53 -4.33 -1.53
N VAL A 89 2.78 -4.24 -2.82
CA VAL A 89 2.06 -3.37 -3.75
C VAL A 89 1.27 -4.22 -4.72
N SER A 90 -0.02 -3.93 -4.87
CA SER A 90 -0.89 -4.56 -5.85
C SER A 90 -1.55 -3.52 -6.75
N PHE A 91 -1.76 -3.91 -8.01
CA PHE A 91 -2.47 -3.13 -9.01
C PHE A 91 -3.70 -3.91 -9.44
N LYS A 92 -4.86 -3.30 -9.29
CA LYS A 92 -6.16 -3.91 -9.58
C LYS A 92 -6.91 -3.12 -10.64
N VAL A 93 -7.72 -3.81 -11.42
CA VAL A 93 -8.56 -3.20 -12.45
C VAL A 93 -10.02 -3.47 -12.14
N CYS A 94 -10.83 -2.44 -12.23
CA CYS A 94 -12.28 -2.56 -12.03
C CYS A 94 -12.91 -3.35 -13.18
N ALA A 95 -13.56 -4.46 -12.85
CA ALA A 95 -14.20 -5.34 -13.83
C ALA A 95 -15.30 -4.63 -14.63
N ASN A 96 -16.08 -3.76 -14.00
CA ASN A 96 -17.10 -2.97 -14.68
C ASN A 96 -16.50 -1.97 -15.68
N SER A 97 -15.38 -1.37 -15.34
CA SER A 97 -14.67 -0.46 -16.25
C SER A 97 -14.09 -1.22 -17.44
N MET A 98 -13.56 -2.42 -17.23
CA MET A 98 -13.11 -3.29 -18.32
C MET A 98 -14.25 -3.62 -19.28
N LYS A 99 -15.37 -4.07 -18.74
CA LYS A 99 -16.58 -4.41 -19.53
C LYS A 99 -17.07 -3.21 -20.34
N ARG A 100 -17.16 -2.04 -19.72
CA ARG A 100 -17.62 -0.80 -20.35
C ARG A 100 -16.70 -0.34 -21.48
N ASN A 101 -15.41 -0.59 -21.38
CA ASN A 101 -14.39 -0.21 -22.37
C ASN A 101 -14.00 -1.37 -23.29
N ASN A 102 -14.71 -2.50 -23.27
CA ASN A 102 -14.40 -3.68 -24.06
C ASN A 102 -12.95 -4.19 -23.91
N VAL A 103 -12.43 -4.13 -22.71
CA VAL A 103 -11.09 -4.66 -22.38
C VAL A 103 -11.24 -6.06 -21.81
N ASP A 104 -10.57 -7.02 -22.45
CA ASP A 104 -10.52 -8.40 -21.97
C ASP A 104 -9.39 -8.57 -20.94
N LYS A 105 -9.57 -9.50 -20.03
CA LYS A 105 -8.57 -9.81 -19.00
C LYS A 105 -7.21 -10.22 -19.60
N SER A 106 -7.21 -10.85 -20.77
CA SER A 106 -6.00 -11.23 -21.49
C SER A 106 -5.18 -10.03 -22.00
N GLU A 107 -5.80 -8.85 -22.09
CA GLU A 107 -5.13 -7.61 -22.52
C GLU A 107 -4.39 -6.92 -21.39
N LEU A 108 -4.57 -7.36 -20.14
CA LEU A 108 -3.89 -6.80 -18.97
C LEU A 108 -2.46 -7.31 -18.87
N ILE A 109 -1.59 -6.46 -18.33
CA ILE A 109 -0.23 -6.87 -17.96
C ILE A 109 -0.25 -7.87 -16.79
N SER A 110 0.82 -8.65 -16.65
CA SER A 110 0.94 -9.67 -15.61
C SER A 110 0.92 -9.13 -14.17
N LEU A 111 1.08 -7.82 -14.00
CA LEU A 111 1.04 -7.14 -12.70
C LEU A 111 -0.39 -6.92 -12.16
N ALA A 112 -1.35 -6.95 -13.03
CA ALA A 112 -2.75 -6.66 -12.70
C ALA A 112 -3.46 -7.85 -12.05
#